data_010d77b4786ca83f7af20619fb04951a
#
_entry.id   010d77b4786ca83f7af20619fb04951a
#
_cell.length_a   1.000
_cell.length_b   1.000
_cell.length_c   1.000
_cell.angle_alpha   90.00
_cell.angle_beta   90.00
_cell.angle_gamma   90.00
#
_symmetry.space_group_name_H-M   'P 1'
#
loop_
_entity.id
_entity.type
_entity.pdbx_description
1 polymer ?
#
loop_
_entity_poly.entity_id
_entity_poly.type
_entity_poly.pdbx_seq_one_letter_code
_entity_poly.pdbx_strand_id
1 'polypeptide(L)'
;MKRRILLVDDELAILLTLKAVLEIHGFDVETAASGKEAISKLKAASYHMVITDMKMEHEKAGYDVIRAAKKTDYNPAVAILTAYPLLGGDWKNEGAQSMLVKPMNTDDLLRQIEALLIQHEDNKQKSSKSDVAKNGRSHAVKRLA
;
A
#
# COMPACT_ATOMS: atom_id res chain seq x y z
N MET A 1 10.25 -15.07 -5.26
CA MET A 1 9.42 -14.78 -4.06
C MET A 1 8.14 -14.06 -4.47
N LYS A 2 7.01 -14.52 -3.98
CA LYS A 2 5.73 -13.88 -4.25
C LYS A 2 5.61 -12.59 -3.48
N ARG A 3 5.07 -11.56 -4.11
CA ARG A 3 4.74 -10.31 -3.43
C ARG A 3 3.47 -10.51 -2.62
N ARG A 4 3.50 -10.05 -1.38
CA ARG A 4 2.37 -10.18 -0.45
C ARG A 4 1.54 -8.91 -0.43
N ILE A 5 0.24 -9.07 -0.59
CA ILE A 5 -0.73 -7.97 -0.58
C ILE A 5 -1.72 -8.20 0.56
N LEU A 6 -1.95 -7.17 1.37
CA LEU A 6 -3.06 -7.14 2.32
C LEU A 6 -4.21 -6.38 1.68
N LEU A 7 -5.32 -7.05 1.50
CA LEU A 7 -6.53 -6.51 0.87
C LEU A 7 -7.59 -6.29 1.94
N VAL A 8 -8.05 -5.05 2.11
CA VAL A 8 -8.93 -4.66 3.20
C VAL A 8 -10.23 -4.08 2.64
N ASP A 9 -11.35 -4.75 2.93
CA ASP A 9 -12.69 -4.32 2.50
C ASP A 9 -13.71 -5.04 3.37
N ASP A 10 -14.81 -4.39 3.73
CA ASP A 10 -15.86 -5.03 4.52
C ASP A 10 -16.86 -5.82 3.65
N GLU A 11 -16.76 -5.74 2.34
CA GLU A 11 -17.56 -6.53 1.42
C GLU A 11 -16.86 -7.84 1.11
N LEU A 12 -17.38 -8.93 1.67
CA LEU A 12 -16.77 -10.27 1.52
C LEU A 12 -16.68 -10.69 0.06
N ALA A 13 -17.69 -10.40 -0.75
CA ALA A 13 -17.68 -10.74 -2.17
C ALA A 13 -16.50 -10.10 -2.91
N ILE A 14 -16.20 -8.84 -2.61
CA ILE A 14 -15.06 -8.13 -3.19
C ILE A 14 -13.76 -8.78 -2.74
N LEU A 15 -13.60 -9.05 -1.46
CA LEU A 15 -12.40 -9.68 -0.92
C LEU A 15 -12.11 -11.02 -1.60
N LEU A 16 -13.11 -11.87 -1.69
CA LEU A 16 -12.95 -13.21 -2.27
C LEU A 16 -12.64 -13.14 -3.76
N THR A 17 -13.33 -12.27 -4.50
CA THR A 17 -13.12 -12.12 -5.93
C THR A 17 -11.72 -11.57 -6.23
N LEU A 18 -11.32 -10.51 -5.58
CA LEU A 18 -10.02 -9.90 -5.81
C LEU A 18 -8.88 -10.80 -5.33
N LYS A 19 -9.05 -11.48 -4.21
CA LYS A 19 -8.07 -12.46 -3.73
C LYS A 19 -7.82 -13.53 -4.80
N ALA A 20 -8.89 -14.12 -5.34
CA ALA A 20 -8.77 -15.16 -6.37
C ALA A 20 -8.03 -14.65 -7.60
N VAL A 21 -8.41 -13.46 -8.09
CA VAL A 21 -7.78 -12.86 -9.27
C VAL A 21 -6.30 -12.58 -9.03
N LEU A 22 -5.95 -11.99 -7.91
CA LEU A 22 -4.58 -11.62 -7.60
C LEU A 22 -3.71 -12.88 -7.38
N GLU A 23 -4.26 -13.91 -6.74
CA GLU A 23 -3.53 -15.17 -6.54
C GLU A 23 -3.25 -15.89 -7.86
N ILE A 24 -4.20 -15.86 -8.80
CA ILE A 24 -3.98 -16.41 -10.15
C ILE A 24 -2.81 -15.69 -10.84
N HIS A 25 -2.63 -14.41 -10.58
CA HIS A 25 -1.56 -13.61 -11.17
C HIS A 25 -0.26 -13.62 -10.36
N GLY A 26 -0.14 -14.54 -9.41
CA GLY A 26 1.11 -14.80 -8.72
C GLY A 26 1.34 -14.03 -7.42
N PHE A 27 0.34 -13.34 -6.91
CA PHE A 27 0.45 -12.65 -5.63
C PHE A 27 0.07 -13.58 -4.47
N ASP A 28 0.63 -13.33 -3.32
CA ASP A 28 0.21 -13.95 -2.05
C ASP A 28 -0.70 -12.95 -1.34
N VAL A 29 -1.97 -13.29 -1.15
CA VAL A 29 -2.98 -12.35 -0.69
C VAL A 29 -3.56 -12.76 0.66
N GLU A 30 -3.44 -11.85 1.62
CA GLU A 30 -4.18 -11.90 2.87
C GLU A 30 -5.33 -10.92 2.81
N THR A 31 -6.44 -11.23 3.47
CA THR A 31 -7.61 -10.35 3.50
C THR A 31 -7.91 -9.90 4.92
N ALA A 32 -8.52 -8.73 5.04
CA ALA A 32 -9.06 -8.23 6.30
C ALA A 32 -10.43 -7.59 6.02
N ALA A 33 -11.41 -7.88 6.86
CA ALA A 33 -12.78 -7.42 6.68
C ALA A 33 -13.09 -6.13 7.46
N SER A 34 -12.10 -5.57 8.13
CA SER A 34 -12.23 -4.33 8.88
C SER A 34 -10.86 -3.66 9.03
N GLY A 35 -10.86 -2.38 9.37
CA GLY A 35 -9.64 -1.67 9.67
C GLY A 35 -8.92 -2.26 10.88
N LYS A 36 -9.67 -2.64 11.90
CA LYS A 36 -9.12 -3.25 13.11
C LYS A 36 -8.39 -4.55 12.80
N GLU A 37 -9.01 -5.42 12.01
CA GLU A 37 -8.38 -6.69 11.57
C GLU A 37 -7.13 -6.41 10.75
N ALA A 38 -7.19 -5.44 9.83
CA ALA A 38 -6.06 -5.06 8.99
C ALA A 38 -4.88 -4.59 9.84
N ILE A 39 -5.11 -3.73 10.83
CA ILE A 39 -4.06 -3.22 11.71
C ILE A 39 -3.39 -4.36 12.47
N SER A 40 -4.16 -5.32 12.95
CA SER A 40 -3.63 -6.51 13.62
C SER A 40 -2.72 -7.31 12.68
N LYS A 41 -3.15 -7.52 11.45
CA LYS A 41 -2.37 -8.27 10.45
C LYS A 41 -1.10 -7.52 10.05
N LEU A 42 -1.15 -6.19 9.94
CA LEU A 42 0.02 -5.38 9.64
C LEU A 42 1.12 -5.50 10.70
N LYS A 43 0.74 -5.73 11.94
CA LYS A 43 1.70 -5.95 13.03
C LYS A 43 2.26 -7.37 13.04
N ALA A 44 1.48 -8.34 12.58
CA ALA A 44 1.81 -9.76 12.66
C ALA A 44 2.67 -10.27 11.50
N ALA A 45 2.67 -9.59 10.35
CA ALA A 45 3.38 -10.03 9.16
C ALA A 45 3.79 -8.83 8.31
N SER A 46 4.68 -9.04 7.34
CA SER A 46 5.13 -8.01 6.42
C SER A 46 4.40 -8.13 5.09
N TYR A 47 4.14 -6.98 4.47
CA TYR A 47 3.45 -6.90 3.18
C TYR A 47 4.20 -5.98 2.23
N HIS A 48 4.14 -6.29 0.93
CA HIS A 48 4.68 -5.42 -0.11
C HIS A 48 3.71 -4.30 -0.46
N MET A 49 2.40 -4.58 -0.32
CA MET A 49 1.36 -3.61 -0.64
C MET A 49 0.14 -3.79 0.27
N VAL A 50 -0.50 -2.69 0.59
CA VAL A 50 -1.80 -2.66 1.27
C VAL A 50 -2.79 -1.95 0.37
N ILE A 51 -3.93 -2.60 0.12
CA ILE A 51 -5.03 -2.01 -0.64
C ILE A 51 -6.23 -1.98 0.30
N THR A 52 -6.76 -0.81 0.59
CA THR A 52 -7.83 -0.66 1.56
C THR A 52 -9.00 0.15 1.01
N ASP A 53 -10.23 -0.29 1.32
CA ASP A 53 -11.40 0.58 1.21
C ASP A 53 -11.30 1.66 2.29
N MET A 54 -12.05 2.73 2.13
CA MET A 54 -12.05 3.85 3.06
C MET A 54 -13.13 3.67 4.13
N LYS A 55 -14.36 3.45 3.71
CA LYS A 55 -15.50 3.35 4.59
C LYS A 55 -15.77 1.90 4.97
N MET A 56 -15.57 1.56 6.21
CA MET A 56 -15.79 0.20 6.73
C MET A 56 -16.56 0.28 8.05
N GLU A 57 -15.93 0.02 9.19
CA GLU A 57 -16.60 0.14 10.48
C GLU A 57 -16.93 1.60 10.85
N HIS A 58 -16.24 2.58 10.25
CA HIS A 58 -16.60 3.99 10.29
C HIS A 58 -16.15 4.67 8.98
N GLU A 59 -16.55 5.92 8.78
CA GLU A 59 -16.37 6.65 7.52
C GLU A 59 -14.94 6.74 7.04
N LYS A 60 -13.97 6.77 7.96
CA LYS A 60 -12.55 6.96 7.66
C LYS A 60 -11.67 5.82 8.15
N ALA A 61 -12.25 4.62 8.26
CA ALA A 61 -11.52 3.44 8.73
C ALA A 61 -10.27 3.16 7.89
N GLY A 62 -10.33 3.42 6.58
CA GLY A 62 -9.19 3.27 5.70
C GLY A 62 -8.00 4.14 6.06
N TYR A 63 -8.23 5.33 6.59
CA TYR A 63 -7.13 6.19 7.06
C TYR A 63 -6.38 5.55 8.24
N ASP A 64 -7.09 4.87 9.13
CA ASP A 64 -6.46 4.17 10.23
C ASP A 64 -5.53 3.05 9.72
N VAL A 65 -5.98 2.34 8.68
CA VAL A 65 -5.18 1.31 8.02
C VAL A 65 -3.93 1.92 7.36
N ILE A 66 -4.10 3.01 6.64
CA ILE A 66 -2.99 3.72 5.97
C ILE A 66 -1.96 4.16 7.00
N ARG A 67 -2.41 4.80 8.08
CA ARG A 67 -1.51 5.25 9.15
C ARG A 67 -0.75 4.10 9.78
N ALA A 68 -1.43 2.99 10.04
CA ALA A 68 -0.79 1.79 10.57
C ALA A 68 0.26 1.23 9.60
N ALA A 69 -0.08 1.18 8.31
CA ALA A 69 0.85 0.74 7.27
C ALA A 69 2.11 1.61 7.22
N LYS A 70 1.95 2.91 7.35
CA LYS A 70 3.07 3.87 7.33
C LYS A 70 3.96 3.78 8.56
N LYS A 71 3.48 3.22 9.64
CA LYS A 71 4.27 3.03 10.88
C LYS A 71 5.06 1.72 10.89
N THR A 72 4.87 0.86 9.91
CA THR A 72 5.62 -0.40 9.82
C THR A 72 7.05 -0.13 9.37
N ASP A 73 7.96 -1.03 9.73
CA ASP A 73 9.36 -0.95 9.31
C ASP A 73 9.60 -1.50 7.90
N TYR A 74 8.65 -2.25 7.36
CA TYR A 74 8.77 -2.81 6.00
C TYR A 74 8.22 -1.89 4.90
N ASN A 75 7.62 -0.75 5.26
CA ASN A 75 7.19 0.31 4.34
C ASN A 75 6.47 -0.21 3.08
N PRO A 76 5.23 -0.71 3.20
CA PRO A 76 4.50 -1.22 2.05
C PRO A 76 4.00 -0.10 1.14
N ALA A 77 3.80 -0.41 -0.15
CA ALA A 77 3.01 0.46 -1.02
C ALA A 77 1.56 0.51 -0.49
N VAL A 78 0.90 1.65 -0.63
CA VAL A 78 -0.46 1.82 -0.11
C VAL A 78 -1.35 2.44 -1.19
N ALA A 79 -2.49 1.78 -1.45
CA ALA A 79 -3.52 2.30 -2.34
C ALA A 79 -4.89 2.20 -1.68
N ILE A 80 -5.77 3.12 -2.06
CA ILE A 80 -7.18 3.09 -1.67
C ILE A 80 -7.97 2.51 -2.84
N LEU A 81 -8.91 1.61 -2.57
CA LEU A 81 -9.85 1.09 -3.57
C LEU A 81 -11.25 1.32 -3.02
N THR A 82 -11.98 2.31 -3.56
CA THR A 82 -13.26 2.74 -3.01
C THR A 82 -14.31 2.96 -4.11
N ALA A 83 -15.59 2.74 -3.76
CA ALA A 83 -16.71 3.06 -4.63
C ALA A 83 -17.04 4.56 -4.63
N TYR A 84 -16.57 5.29 -3.63
CA TYR A 84 -16.87 6.70 -3.44
C TYR A 84 -15.59 7.52 -3.49
N PRO A 85 -15.27 8.13 -4.65
CA PRO A 85 -14.04 8.92 -4.78
C PRO A 85 -13.96 10.00 -3.72
N LEU A 86 -12.79 10.11 -3.10
CA LEU A 86 -12.53 11.13 -2.11
C LEU A 86 -12.12 12.42 -2.80
N LEU A 87 -12.78 13.51 -2.44
CA LEU A 87 -12.45 14.83 -2.95
C LEU A 87 -11.34 15.45 -2.12
N GLY A 88 -10.46 16.20 -2.79
CA GLY A 88 -9.32 16.83 -2.13
C GLY A 88 -8.10 15.92 -2.06
N GLY A 89 -7.04 16.41 -1.41
CA GLY A 89 -5.74 15.74 -1.38
C GLY A 89 -5.41 15.05 -0.05
N ASP A 90 -6.34 15.00 0.88
CA ASP A 90 -6.07 14.51 2.24
C ASP A 90 -5.58 13.06 2.26
N TRP A 91 -6.12 12.22 1.38
CA TRP A 91 -5.72 10.82 1.30
C TRP A 91 -4.24 10.65 0.92
N LYS A 92 -3.69 11.56 0.11
CA LYS A 92 -2.26 11.58 -0.22
C LYS A 92 -1.43 11.97 0.99
N ASN A 93 -1.90 12.97 1.75
CA ASN A 93 -1.23 13.42 2.97
C ASN A 93 -1.20 12.33 4.03
N GLU A 94 -2.22 11.48 4.08
CA GLU A 94 -2.24 10.34 4.99
C GLU A 94 -1.27 9.24 4.58
N GLY A 95 -0.81 9.24 3.33
CA GLY A 95 0.24 8.35 2.86
C GLY A 95 -0.14 7.36 1.78
N ALA A 96 -1.36 7.41 1.24
CA ALA A 96 -1.75 6.58 0.10
C ALA A 96 -1.14 7.14 -1.19
N GLN A 97 -0.62 6.26 -2.02
CA GLN A 97 0.03 6.63 -3.28
C GLN A 97 -0.97 6.76 -4.42
N SER A 98 -2.09 6.05 -4.33
CA SER A 98 -3.11 6.06 -5.37
C SER A 98 -4.49 5.82 -4.79
N MET A 99 -5.50 6.37 -5.46
CA MET A 99 -6.90 6.08 -5.17
C MET A 99 -7.50 5.44 -6.41
N LEU A 100 -7.93 4.20 -6.28
CA LEU A 100 -8.57 3.42 -7.33
C LEU A 100 -10.07 3.41 -7.06
N VAL A 101 -10.88 3.54 -8.09
CA VAL A 101 -12.33 3.70 -7.95
C VAL A 101 -13.05 2.44 -8.44
N LYS A 102 -13.91 1.86 -7.60
CA LYS A 102 -14.77 0.74 -7.98
C LYS A 102 -15.96 1.23 -8.83
N PRO A 103 -16.51 0.43 -9.75
CA PRO A 103 -15.97 -0.84 -10.22
C PRO A 103 -14.78 -0.61 -11.13
N MET A 104 -13.84 -1.53 -11.11
CA MET A 104 -12.62 -1.42 -11.91
C MET A 104 -12.42 -2.72 -12.69
N ASN A 105 -12.04 -2.58 -13.94
CA ASN A 105 -11.70 -3.73 -14.79
C ASN A 105 -10.51 -4.46 -14.19
N THR A 106 -10.55 -5.78 -14.18
CA THR A 106 -9.50 -6.62 -13.60
C THR A 106 -8.13 -6.34 -14.20
N ASP A 107 -8.05 -6.22 -15.53
CA ASP A 107 -6.79 -5.95 -16.21
C ASP A 107 -6.23 -4.58 -15.83
N ASP A 108 -7.08 -3.58 -15.72
CA ASP A 108 -6.68 -2.23 -15.29
C ASP A 108 -6.19 -2.26 -13.84
N LEU A 109 -6.90 -2.97 -12.97
CA LEU A 109 -6.50 -3.12 -11.56
C LEU A 109 -5.11 -3.76 -11.46
N LEU A 110 -4.88 -4.86 -12.18
CA LEU A 110 -3.59 -5.54 -12.17
C LEU A 110 -2.46 -4.63 -12.66
N ARG A 111 -2.70 -3.88 -13.74
CA ARG A 111 -1.70 -2.93 -14.25
C ARG A 111 -1.38 -1.85 -13.24
N GLN A 112 -2.39 -1.32 -12.56
CA GLN A 112 -2.19 -0.30 -11.53
C GLN A 112 -1.41 -0.85 -10.34
N ILE A 113 -1.75 -2.04 -9.89
CA ILE A 113 -1.05 -2.70 -8.78
C ILE A 113 0.42 -2.91 -9.13
N GLU A 114 0.71 -3.48 -10.30
CA GLU A 114 2.07 -3.71 -10.73
C GLU A 114 2.86 -2.42 -10.89
N ALA A 115 2.25 -1.39 -11.49
CA ALA A 115 2.89 -0.09 -11.65
C ALA A 115 3.22 0.55 -10.30
N LEU A 116 2.29 0.47 -9.34
CA LEU A 116 2.51 1.02 -8.00
C LEU A 116 3.62 0.28 -7.26
N LEU A 117 3.66 -1.04 -7.37
CA LEU A 117 4.71 -1.84 -6.74
C LEU A 117 6.08 -1.52 -7.32
N ILE A 118 6.18 -1.44 -8.64
CA ILE A 118 7.44 -1.10 -9.32
C ILE A 118 7.90 0.29 -8.91
N GLN A 119 7.03 1.28 -8.97
CA GLN A 119 7.36 2.65 -8.59
C GLN A 119 7.78 2.74 -7.13
N HIS A 120 7.07 2.04 -6.26
CA HIS A 120 7.38 2.05 -4.83
C HIS A 120 8.74 1.40 -4.54
N GLU A 121 9.05 0.29 -5.18
CA GLU A 121 10.35 -0.38 -5.06
C GLU A 121 11.47 0.51 -5.59
N ASP A 122 11.26 1.18 -6.74
CA ASP A 122 12.22 2.12 -7.29
C ASP A 122 12.46 3.29 -6.34
N ASN A 123 11.42 3.83 -5.75
CA ASN A 123 11.52 4.92 -4.77
C ASN A 123 12.29 4.48 -3.52
N LYS A 124 12.10 3.26 -3.05
CA LYS A 124 12.86 2.71 -1.94
C LYS A 124 14.34 2.60 -2.28
N GLN A 125 14.67 2.11 -3.48
CA GLN A 125 16.06 1.98 -3.94
C GLN A 125 16.72 3.34 -4.09
N LYS A 126 16.03 4.31 -4.69
CA LYS A 126 16.50 5.68 -4.83
C LYS A 126 16.74 6.33 -3.48
N SER A 127 15.82 6.17 -2.54
CA SER A 127 15.95 6.71 -1.20
C SER A 127 17.16 6.10 -0.48
N SER A 128 17.32 4.77 -0.56
CA SER A 128 18.46 4.07 0.03
C SER A 128 19.78 4.52 -0.59
N LYS A 129 19.86 4.63 -1.92
CA LYS A 129 21.05 5.13 -2.63
C LYS A 129 21.32 6.58 -2.28
N SER A 130 20.28 7.41 -2.18
CA SER A 130 20.43 8.82 -1.81
C SER A 130 20.97 8.96 -0.39
N ASP A 131 20.50 8.16 0.55
CA ASP A 131 20.98 8.19 1.93
C ASP A 131 22.44 7.76 2.01
N VAL A 132 22.82 6.71 1.30
CA VAL A 132 24.22 6.27 1.21
C VAL A 132 25.09 7.36 0.56
N ALA A 133 24.63 7.96 -0.52
CA ALA A 133 25.34 9.04 -1.20
C ALA A 133 25.47 10.27 -0.31
N LYS A 134 24.41 10.65 0.42
CA LYS A 134 24.47 11.77 1.36
C LYS A 134 25.47 11.53 2.48
N ASN A 135 25.49 10.34 3.04
CA ASN A 135 26.45 9.98 4.08
C ASN A 135 27.87 10.02 3.55
N GLY A 136 28.10 9.48 2.37
CA GLY A 136 29.40 9.55 1.69
C GLY A 136 29.82 10.98 1.39
N ARG A 137 28.91 11.78 0.87
CA ARG A 137 29.17 13.21 0.59
C ARG A 137 29.44 13.99 1.86
N SER A 138 28.72 13.73 2.92
CA SER A 138 28.92 14.37 4.20
C SER A 138 30.35 14.12 4.72
N HIS A 139 30.81 12.90 4.64
CA HIS A 139 32.18 12.56 4.97
C HIS A 139 33.19 13.25 4.06
N ALA A 140 32.96 13.26 2.76
CA ALA A 140 33.82 13.91 1.80
C ALA A 140 33.91 15.43 2.06
N VAL A 141 32.75 16.06 2.27
CA VAL A 141 32.69 17.50 2.57
C VAL A 141 33.44 17.82 3.86
N LYS A 142 33.27 17.03 4.90
CA LYS A 142 34.01 17.21 6.16
C LYS A 142 35.50 17.07 5.97
N ARG A 143 35.95 16.18 5.11
CA ARG A 143 37.37 16.01 4.78
C ARG A 143 37.94 17.18 4.01
N LEU A 144 37.10 17.78 3.13
CA LEU A 144 37.51 18.91 2.31
C LEU A 144 37.47 20.24 3.07
N ALA A 145 36.60 20.28 4.06
CA ALA A 145 36.43 21.46 4.90
C ALA A 145 37.42 21.45 6.05
#